data_357351ea2a2b073df313e0c9fbf7b79b
#
_entry.id   357351ea2a2b073df313e0c9fbf7b79b
#
_cell.length_a   1.000
_cell.length_b   1.000
_cell.length_c   1.000
_cell.angle_alpha   90.00
_cell.angle_beta   90.00
_cell.angle_gamma   90.00
#
_symmetry.space_group_name_H-M   'P 1'
#
loop_
_entity.id
_entity.type
_entity.pdbx_description
1 polymer ?
#
loop_
_entity_poly.entity_id
_entity_poly.type
_entity_poly.pdbx_seq_one_letter_code
_entity_poly.pdbx_strand_id
1 'polypeptide(L)'
;RQNEPIVIDFKNGSTNTVYFDASPELKKLQYFPYIQFLVIGLFAFIGYLIFSTFRKAEQNQVWAGMAKETAHQLGTPLSSLMAWVQLLESQGVDPMITTEMQKDVDRLEKVTERFSKIGSGAKLELIDVSETVKNVISYLRPRISDQVSIAVEANQEVLVMHNAPLIEWVVENISKNAVDAMEGKGELSVHVHKTNDWVFIDIKDTGKRIPAKQLKTIFEPGFSTKTRGWGLGLSLVKRIVKEYHKGTVVVLESQLNIGT
;
A
#
# COMPACT_ATOMS: atom_id res chain seq x y z
N ARG A 1 -7.71 26.14 -50.16
CA ARG A 1 -8.34 27.31 -50.80
C ARG A 1 -7.35 27.76 -51.86
N GLN A 2 -7.71 27.66 -53.13
CA GLN A 2 -6.94 28.29 -54.21
C GLN A 2 -7.05 29.80 -54.01
N ASN A 3 -5.92 30.50 -54.04
CA ASN A 3 -5.91 31.94 -54.00
C ASN A 3 -6.58 32.45 -55.26
N GLU A 4 -7.27 33.61 -55.19
CA GLU A 4 -7.87 34.23 -56.37
C GLU A 4 -6.77 34.61 -57.37
N PRO A 5 -6.94 34.29 -58.66
CA PRO A 5 -5.93 34.57 -59.66
C PRO A 5 -5.76 36.07 -59.83
N ILE A 6 -4.52 36.49 -60.02
CA ILE A 6 -4.21 37.86 -60.33
C ILE A 6 -4.41 38.07 -61.84
N VAL A 7 -5.38 38.96 -62.26
CA VAL A 7 -5.61 39.32 -63.63
C VAL A 7 -4.79 40.57 -63.97
N ILE A 8 -3.91 40.45 -64.93
CA ILE A 8 -3.08 41.58 -65.45
C ILE A 8 -3.57 41.95 -66.77
N ASP A 9 -4.14 43.14 -66.85
CA ASP A 9 -4.57 43.77 -68.14
C ASP A 9 -3.42 44.56 -68.81
N PHE A 10 -3.09 44.16 -70.01
CA PHE A 10 -2.11 44.87 -70.80
C PHE A 10 -2.80 45.94 -71.69
N LYS A 11 -2.15 47.09 -71.83
CA LYS A 11 -2.65 48.24 -72.68
C LYS A 11 -2.94 47.89 -74.14
N ASN A 12 -2.56 46.71 -74.60
CA ASN A 12 -2.81 46.19 -75.96
C ASN A 12 -4.11 45.33 -76.04
N GLY A 13 -4.94 45.29 -74.96
CA GLY A 13 -6.21 44.60 -75.00
C GLY A 13 -6.07 43.07 -74.64
N SER A 14 -4.89 42.57 -74.27
CA SER A 14 -4.71 41.23 -73.84
C SER A 14 -4.69 41.15 -72.29
N THR A 15 -5.36 40.13 -71.71
CA THR A 15 -5.36 39.81 -70.25
C THR A 15 -4.62 38.55 -70.02
N ASN A 16 -3.67 38.59 -69.09
CA ASN A 16 -3.03 37.39 -68.55
C ASN A 16 -3.47 37.11 -67.08
N THR A 17 -3.83 35.87 -66.81
CA THR A 17 -4.23 35.43 -65.48
C THR A 17 -3.09 34.62 -64.86
N VAL A 18 -2.55 35.15 -63.79
CA VAL A 18 -1.48 34.48 -63.04
C VAL A 18 -2.09 33.72 -61.86
N TYR A 19 -1.93 32.40 -61.89
CA TYR A 19 -2.31 31.53 -60.76
C TYR A 19 -1.10 31.32 -59.83
N PHE A 20 -1.29 31.52 -58.58
CA PHE A 20 -0.26 31.25 -57.59
C PHE A 20 -0.82 30.39 -56.44
N ASP A 21 -0.03 29.50 -55.92
CA ASP A 21 -0.33 28.71 -54.72
C ASP A 21 0.73 28.99 -53.65
N ALA A 22 0.39 28.72 -52.40
CA ALA A 22 1.35 28.83 -51.32
C ALA A 22 2.53 27.90 -51.53
N SER A 23 3.75 28.38 -51.30
CA SER A 23 4.94 27.54 -51.45
C SER A 23 4.88 26.33 -50.52
N PRO A 24 5.51 25.20 -50.89
CA PRO A 24 5.57 24.02 -50.03
C PRO A 24 6.14 24.34 -48.65
N GLU A 25 7.02 25.32 -48.55
CA GLU A 25 7.62 25.79 -47.29
C GLU A 25 6.59 26.49 -46.39
N LEU A 26 5.73 27.32 -46.96
CA LEU A 26 4.64 27.98 -46.24
C LEU A 26 3.63 26.95 -45.70
N LYS A 27 3.30 25.92 -46.49
CA LYS A 27 2.42 24.84 -46.05
C LYS A 27 3.04 24.05 -44.89
N LYS A 28 4.36 23.81 -44.89
CA LYS A 28 5.07 23.18 -43.77
C LYS A 28 5.08 24.05 -42.49
N LEU A 29 5.23 25.37 -42.65
CA LEU A 29 5.21 26.32 -41.55
C LEU A 29 3.87 26.31 -40.77
N GLN A 30 2.78 26.00 -41.46
CA GLN A 30 1.44 25.93 -40.86
C GLN A 30 1.32 24.80 -39.85
N TYR A 31 2.09 23.70 -40.02
CA TYR A 31 2.11 22.58 -39.11
C TYR A 31 3.12 22.74 -37.96
N PHE A 32 4.06 23.69 -38.07
CA PHE A 32 5.12 23.91 -37.09
C PHE A 32 4.61 24.12 -35.66
N PRO A 33 3.59 24.99 -35.40
CA PRO A 33 3.08 25.17 -34.03
C PRO A 33 2.50 23.89 -33.43
N TYR A 34 1.84 23.07 -34.24
CA TYR A 34 1.28 21.81 -33.76
C TYR A 34 2.37 20.81 -33.32
N ILE A 35 3.44 20.70 -34.11
CA ILE A 35 4.61 19.89 -33.78
C ILE A 35 5.29 20.42 -32.52
N GLN A 36 5.43 21.74 -32.40
CA GLN A 36 6.04 22.40 -31.27
C GLN A 36 5.24 22.13 -29.98
N PHE A 37 3.91 22.28 -30.01
CA PHE A 37 3.06 21.98 -28.86
C PHE A 37 3.09 20.50 -28.49
N LEU A 38 3.15 19.60 -29.47
CA LEU A 38 3.28 18.16 -29.21
C LEU A 38 4.60 17.85 -28.50
N VAL A 39 5.70 18.40 -28.95
CA VAL A 39 7.03 18.22 -28.34
C VAL A 39 7.07 18.77 -26.92
N ILE A 40 6.55 20.02 -26.72
CA ILE A 40 6.48 20.61 -25.37
C ILE A 40 5.60 19.77 -24.45
N GLY A 41 4.44 19.31 -24.93
CA GLY A 41 3.55 18.43 -24.17
C GLY A 41 4.21 17.11 -23.77
N LEU A 42 4.98 16.52 -24.70
CA LEU A 42 5.73 15.31 -24.43
C LEU A 42 6.80 15.51 -23.34
N PHE A 43 7.57 16.61 -23.44
CA PHE A 43 8.57 16.95 -22.42
C PHE A 43 7.94 17.23 -21.05
N ALA A 44 6.83 17.95 -21.01
CA ALA A 44 6.08 18.21 -19.78
C ALA A 44 5.56 16.91 -19.16
N PHE A 45 5.04 15.99 -19.98
CA PHE A 45 4.56 14.68 -19.55
C PHE A 45 5.69 13.81 -18.99
N ILE A 46 6.83 13.72 -19.68
CA ILE A 46 8.02 13.00 -19.19
C ILE A 46 8.52 13.61 -17.87
N GLY A 47 8.61 14.93 -17.80
CA GLY A 47 8.99 15.65 -16.58
C GLY A 47 8.06 15.33 -15.40
N TYR A 48 6.76 15.32 -15.65
CA TYR A 48 5.76 14.92 -14.64
C TYR A 48 5.94 13.47 -14.16
N LEU A 49 6.19 12.52 -15.07
CA LEU A 49 6.43 11.12 -14.71
C LEU A 49 7.68 10.96 -13.84
N ILE A 50 8.78 11.61 -14.25
CA ILE A 50 10.05 11.60 -13.50
C ILE A 50 9.83 12.20 -12.12
N PHE A 51 9.24 13.39 -12.03
CA PHE A 51 8.98 14.06 -10.76
C PHE A 51 8.07 13.23 -9.83
N SER A 52 7.01 12.64 -10.38
CA SER A 52 6.09 11.78 -9.62
C SER A 52 6.81 10.55 -9.06
N THR A 53 7.72 9.95 -9.83
CA THR A 53 8.51 8.79 -9.42
C THR A 53 9.52 9.16 -8.34
N PHE A 54 10.23 10.27 -8.53
CA PHE A 54 11.18 10.78 -7.53
C PHE A 54 10.50 11.09 -6.20
N ARG A 55 9.37 11.77 -6.23
CA ARG A 55 8.61 12.13 -5.02
C ARG A 55 8.15 10.89 -4.23
N LYS A 56 7.74 9.82 -4.93
CA LYS A 56 7.39 8.56 -4.28
C LYS A 56 8.60 7.87 -3.67
N ALA A 57 9.73 7.86 -4.37
CA ALA A 57 10.97 7.26 -3.88
C ALA A 57 11.49 7.99 -2.63
N GLU A 58 11.48 9.32 -2.63
CA GLU A 58 11.86 10.15 -1.49
C GLU A 58 10.97 9.89 -0.26
N GLN A 59 9.65 9.90 -0.43
CA GLN A 59 8.71 9.56 0.64
C GLN A 59 8.98 8.17 1.22
N ASN A 60 9.28 7.20 0.38
CA ASN A 60 9.59 5.84 0.81
C ASN A 60 10.90 5.78 1.60
N GLN A 61 11.92 6.50 1.16
CA GLN A 61 13.21 6.55 1.84
C GLN A 61 13.13 7.22 3.21
N VAL A 62 12.40 8.32 3.31
CA VAL A 62 12.15 9.02 4.59
C VAL A 62 11.43 8.08 5.56
N TRP A 63 10.37 7.38 5.10
CA TRP A 63 9.64 6.43 5.93
C TRP A 63 10.51 5.26 6.41
N ALA A 64 11.33 4.70 5.52
CA ALA A 64 12.24 3.61 5.87
C ALA A 64 13.29 4.07 6.89
N GLY A 65 13.85 5.28 6.69
CA GLY A 65 14.78 5.89 7.63
C GLY A 65 14.17 6.14 9.01
N MET A 66 12.97 6.72 9.05
CA MET A 66 12.24 6.95 10.30
C MET A 66 11.89 5.62 11.00
N ALA A 67 11.45 4.61 10.27
CA ALA A 67 11.11 3.31 10.85
C ALA A 67 12.35 2.65 11.48
N LYS A 68 13.49 2.67 10.77
CA LYS A 68 14.76 2.15 11.28
C LYS A 68 15.24 2.90 12.51
N GLU A 69 15.20 4.22 12.49
CA GLU A 69 15.59 5.07 13.60
C GLU A 69 14.68 4.86 14.81
N THR A 70 13.36 4.82 14.60
CA THR A 70 12.38 4.54 15.67
C THR A 70 12.65 3.17 16.30
N ALA A 71 12.90 2.14 15.48
CA ALA A 71 13.22 0.82 15.99
C ALA A 71 14.50 0.82 16.83
N HIS A 72 15.53 1.53 16.39
CA HIS A 72 16.79 1.66 17.14
C HIS A 72 16.60 2.40 18.46
N GLN A 73 15.87 3.50 18.43
CA GLN A 73 15.58 4.32 19.61
C GLN A 73 14.66 3.64 20.64
N LEU A 74 13.75 2.78 20.18
CA LEU A 74 12.92 1.97 21.06
C LEU A 74 13.66 0.73 21.59
N GLY A 75 14.58 0.17 20.82
CA GLY A 75 15.33 -1.02 21.21
C GLY A 75 16.16 -0.83 22.49
N THR A 76 16.77 0.36 22.67
CA THR A 76 17.58 0.67 23.85
C THR A 76 16.77 0.67 25.16
N PRO A 77 15.67 1.43 25.31
CA PRO A 77 14.86 1.37 26.52
C PRO A 77 14.20 0.01 26.72
N LEU A 78 13.87 -0.70 25.63
CA LEU A 78 13.29 -2.03 25.71
C LEU A 78 14.27 -3.03 26.32
N SER A 79 15.54 -3.01 25.91
CA SER A 79 16.59 -3.84 26.51
C SER A 79 16.76 -3.55 28.02
N SER A 80 16.64 -2.28 28.42
CA SER A 80 16.65 -1.91 29.84
C SER A 80 15.44 -2.47 30.59
N LEU A 81 14.23 -2.41 30.00
CA LEU A 81 13.02 -2.99 30.59
C LEU A 81 13.16 -4.51 30.76
N MET A 82 13.71 -5.23 29.78
CA MET A 82 14.00 -6.65 29.90
C MET A 82 14.93 -6.96 31.06
N ALA A 83 16.01 -6.19 31.19
CA ALA A 83 16.95 -6.35 32.31
C ALA A 83 16.28 -6.08 33.67
N TRP A 84 15.40 -5.08 33.75
CA TRP A 84 14.64 -4.81 34.97
C TRP A 84 13.70 -5.95 35.33
N VAL A 85 12.98 -6.55 34.37
CA VAL A 85 12.10 -7.70 34.63
C VAL A 85 12.92 -8.87 35.17
N GLN A 86 14.07 -9.19 34.55
CA GLN A 86 14.97 -10.26 35.04
C GLN A 86 15.50 -10.00 36.47
N LEU A 87 15.82 -8.73 36.76
CA LEU A 87 16.26 -8.34 38.10
C LEU A 87 15.15 -8.54 39.14
N LEU A 88 13.91 -8.13 38.82
CA LEU A 88 12.76 -8.32 39.71
C LEU A 88 12.47 -9.80 39.96
N GLU A 89 12.58 -10.65 38.93
CA GLU A 89 12.50 -12.11 39.09
C GLU A 89 13.56 -12.65 40.03
N SER A 90 14.82 -12.18 39.88
CA SER A 90 15.92 -12.62 40.76
C SER A 90 15.76 -12.15 42.19
N GLN A 91 15.05 -11.08 42.45
CA GLN A 91 14.75 -10.52 43.76
C GLN A 91 13.53 -11.19 44.43
N GLY A 92 12.90 -12.18 43.77
CA GLY A 92 11.78 -12.92 44.32
C GLY A 92 10.45 -12.16 44.34
N VAL A 93 10.28 -11.18 43.42
CA VAL A 93 9.01 -10.54 43.21
C VAL A 93 8.00 -11.58 42.68
N ASP A 94 6.72 -11.40 43.03
CA ASP A 94 5.64 -12.31 42.67
C ASP A 94 5.73 -12.70 41.17
N PRO A 95 5.86 -14.01 40.85
CA PRO A 95 5.96 -14.49 39.47
C PRO A 95 4.78 -14.07 38.57
N MET A 96 3.61 -13.81 39.14
CA MET A 96 2.47 -13.31 38.39
C MET A 96 2.75 -11.91 37.82
N ILE A 97 3.37 -11.02 38.60
CA ILE A 97 3.70 -9.66 38.20
C ILE A 97 4.78 -9.66 37.13
N THR A 98 5.88 -10.38 37.38
CA THR A 98 7.00 -10.44 36.42
C THR A 98 6.60 -11.06 35.08
N THR A 99 5.74 -12.11 35.15
CA THR A 99 5.19 -12.73 33.91
C THR A 99 4.34 -11.76 33.10
N GLU A 100 3.47 -10.96 33.72
CA GLU A 100 2.67 -9.95 32.98
C GLU A 100 3.56 -8.83 32.41
N MET A 101 4.56 -8.36 33.19
CA MET A 101 5.53 -7.39 32.68
C MET A 101 6.32 -7.95 31.49
N GLN A 102 6.78 -9.20 31.55
CA GLN A 102 7.50 -9.85 30.44
C GLN A 102 6.61 -9.91 29.18
N LYS A 103 5.33 -10.25 29.31
CA LYS A 103 4.40 -10.27 28.17
C LYS A 103 4.28 -8.89 27.50
N ASP A 104 4.28 -7.82 28.27
CA ASP A 104 4.19 -6.46 27.73
C ASP A 104 5.51 -6.04 27.04
N VAL A 105 6.65 -6.41 27.64
CA VAL A 105 7.98 -6.21 27.04
C VAL A 105 8.10 -6.98 25.72
N ASP A 106 7.69 -8.25 25.67
CA ASP A 106 7.69 -9.06 24.45
C ASP A 106 6.80 -8.46 23.34
N ARG A 107 5.69 -7.82 23.74
CA ARG A 107 4.84 -7.08 22.77
C ARG A 107 5.56 -5.88 22.17
N LEU A 108 6.26 -5.12 23.01
CA LEU A 108 7.04 -3.96 22.53
C LEU A 108 8.21 -4.41 21.66
N GLU A 109 8.87 -5.52 22.00
CA GLU A 109 9.94 -6.11 21.20
C GLU A 109 9.45 -6.47 19.78
N LYS A 110 8.31 -7.17 19.68
CA LYS A 110 7.70 -7.50 18.39
C LYS A 110 7.37 -6.27 17.56
N VAL A 111 6.86 -5.21 18.18
CA VAL A 111 6.60 -3.94 17.48
C VAL A 111 7.90 -3.34 16.97
N THR A 112 8.93 -3.26 17.80
CA THR A 112 10.25 -2.72 17.46
C THR A 112 10.91 -3.50 16.32
N GLU A 113 10.87 -4.84 16.38
CA GLU A 113 11.37 -5.73 15.33
C GLU A 113 10.67 -5.51 13.98
N ARG A 114 9.34 -5.35 14.00
CA ARG A 114 8.55 -5.05 12.80
C ARG A 114 8.96 -3.72 12.15
N PHE A 115 9.16 -2.67 12.96
CA PHE A 115 9.65 -1.39 12.46
C PHE A 115 11.07 -1.49 11.89
N SER A 116 11.95 -2.25 12.52
CA SER A 116 13.31 -2.53 12.03
C SER A 116 13.30 -3.20 10.65
N LYS A 117 12.40 -4.18 10.42
CA LYS A 117 12.28 -4.89 9.13
C LYS A 117 11.78 -4.00 8.00
N ILE A 118 10.94 -3.00 8.29
CA ILE A 118 10.54 -1.99 7.29
C ILE A 118 11.73 -1.14 6.83
N GLY A 119 12.69 -0.85 7.71
CA GLY A 119 13.84 -0.01 7.39
C GLY A 119 15.03 -0.71 6.73
N SER A 120 15.13 -2.04 6.83
CA SER A 120 16.35 -2.78 6.49
C SER A 120 16.31 -3.60 5.20
N GLY A 121 15.23 -3.53 4.42
CA GLY A 121 15.06 -4.38 3.23
C GLY A 121 14.69 -5.82 3.64
N ALA A 122 13.42 -6.13 3.63
CA ALA A 122 12.93 -7.44 4.05
C ALA A 122 13.44 -8.55 3.12
N LYS A 123 14.20 -9.49 3.65
CA LYS A 123 14.60 -10.69 2.93
C LYS A 123 13.36 -11.57 2.70
N LEU A 124 13.12 -11.94 1.46
CA LEU A 124 12.06 -12.89 1.09
C LEU A 124 12.62 -14.31 1.13
N GLU A 125 11.84 -15.23 1.65
CA GLU A 125 12.16 -16.65 1.73
C GLU A 125 11.03 -17.47 1.12
N LEU A 126 11.35 -18.61 0.51
CA LEU A 126 10.36 -19.52 -0.06
C LEU A 126 9.80 -20.40 1.04
N ILE A 127 8.68 -20.01 1.59
CA ILE A 127 8.03 -20.66 2.73
C ILE A 127 6.52 -20.76 2.52
N ASP A 128 5.86 -21.60 3.31
CA ASP A 128 4.41 -21.79 3.24
C ASP A 128 3.65 -20.61 3.85
N VAL A 129 2.94 -19.86 3.00
CA VAL A 129 2.12 -18.73 3.45
C VAL A 129 0.86 -19.20 4.18
N SER A 130 0.36 -20.41 3.93
CA SER A 130 -0.77 -20.99 4.65
C SER A 130 -0.43 -21.20 6.11
N GLU A 131 0.78 -21.68 6.41
CA GLU A 131 1.28 -21.82 7.78
C GLU A 131 1.45 -20.45 8.44
N THR A 132 2.04 -19.47 7.72
CA THR A 132 2.19 -18.10 8.20
C THR A 132 0.84 -17.51 8.62
N VAL A 133 -0.21 -17.66 7.80
CA VAL A 133 -1.56 -17.18 8.12
C VAL A 133 -2.16 -17.91 9.32
N LYS A 134 -2.05 -19.25 9.39
CA LYS A 134 -2.53 -20.04 10.53
C LYS A 134 -1.90 -19.61 11.85
N ASN A 135 -0.60 -19.36 11.85
CA ASN A 135 0.15 -18.92 13.03
C ASN A 135 -0.37 -17.57 13.55
N VAL A 136 -0.63 -16.60 12.66
CA VAL A 136 -1.23 -15.32 13.05
C VAL A 136 -2.61 -15.48 13.64
N ILE A 137 -3.46 -16.27 13.00
CA ILE A 137 -4.83 -16.43 13.48
C ILE A 137 -4.86 -17.18 14.82
N SER A 138 -4.01 -18.16 15.00
CA SER A 138 -3.83 -18.86 16.29
C SER A 138 -3.36 -17.90 17.39
N TYR A 139 -2.46 -16.96 17.06
CA TYR A 139 -2.01 -15.92 17.98
C TYR A 139 -3.13 -14.91 18.31
N LEU A 140 -3.99 -14.59 17.36
CA LEU A 140 -5.08 -13.63 17.54
C LEU A 140 -6.27 -14.23 18.31
N ARG A 141 -6.58 -15.50 18.09
CA ARG A 141 -7.77 -16.16 18.65
C ARG A 141 -7.98 -15.91 20.15
N PRO A 142 -7.00 -16.10 21.06
CA PRO A 142 -7.18 -15.85 22.49
C PRO A 142 -7.24 -14.35 22.86
N ARG A 143 -7.08 -13.44 21.90
CA ARG A 143 -7.05 -11.99 22.08
C ARG A 143 -8.27 -11.28 21.47
N ILE A 144 -9.12 -12.03 20.81
CA ILE A 144 -10.37 -11.59 20.19
C ILE A 144 -11.52 -12.09 21.08
N SER A 145 -12.63 -11.34 21.08
CA SER A 145 -13.84 -11.72 21.80
C SER A 145 -14.33 -13.10 21.39
N ASP A 146 -14.76 -13.92 22.35
CA ASP A 146 -15.35 -15.23 22.10
C ASP A 146 -16.65 -15.17 21.28
N GLN A 147 -17.23 -13.96 21.11
CA GLN A 147 -18.40 -13.73 20.24
C GLN A 147 -18.04 -13.56 18.77
N VAL A 148 -16.74 -13.58 18.42
CA VAL A 148 -16.27 -13.59 17.04
C VAL A 148 -15.90 -14.99 16.63
N SER A 149 -16.66 -15.57 15.71
CA SER A 149 -16.31 -16.83 15.06
C SER A 149 -15.18 -16.61 14.05
N ILE A 150 -14.14 -17.45 14.09
CA ILE A 150 -13.01 -17.36 13.17
C ILE A 150 -12.89 -18.65 12.37
N ALA A 151 -13.09 -18.57 11.06
CA ALA A 151 -12.88 -19.67 10.10
C ALA A 151 -11.58 -19.43 9.33
N VAL A 152 -10.74 -20.47 9.18
CA VAL A 152 -9.50 -20.42 8.39
C VAL A 152 -9.50 -21.55 7.38
N GLU A 153 -9.50 -21.20 6.12
CA GLU A 153 -9.40 -22.12 4.99
C GLU A 153 -8.03 -21.98 4.32
N ALA A 154 -7.05 -22.67 4.86
CA ALA A 154 -5.67 -22.68 4.38
C ALA A 154 -5.14 -24.13 4.35
N ASN A 155 -5.91 -25.05 3.77
CA ASN A 155 -5.67 -26.50 3.88
C ASN A 155 -4.59 -27.01 2.94
N GLN A 156 -4.14 -26.21 1.97
CA GLN A 156 -3.08 -26.58 1.06
C GLN A 156 -1.79 -25.87 1.43
N GLU A 157 -0.67 -26.54 1.25
CA GLU A 157 0.65 -25.91 1.32
C GLU A 157 0.80 -24.98 0.11
N VAL A 158 1.09 -23.70 0.36
CA VAL A 158 1.26 -22.68 -0.67
C VAL A 158 2.62 -22.02 -0.51
N LEU A 159 3.64 -22.58 -1.16
CA LEU A 159 4.98 -22.02 -1.16
C LEU A 159 5.05 -20.77 -2.03
N VAL A 160 5.51 -19.66 -1.43
CA VAL A 160 5.69 -18.37 -2.11
C VAL A 160 6.83 -17.58 -1.45
N MET A 161 7.53 -16.81 -2.27
CA MET A 161 8.59 -15.91 -1.79
C MET A 161 7.98 -14.78 -0.96
N HIS A 162 8.09 -14.85 0.35
CA HIS A 162 7.61 -13.79 1.24
C HIS A 162 8.45 -13.63 2.50
N ASN A 163 8.22 -12.54 3.22
CA ASN A 163 8.76 -12.31 4.55
C ASN A 163 7.66 -12.59 5.57
N ALA A 164 7.77 -13.71 6.31
CA ALA A 164 6.72 -14.15 7.22
C ALA A 164 6.32 -13.07 8.23
N PRO A 165 7.22 -12.41 8.99
CA PRO A 165 6.86 -11.37 9.94
C PRO A 165 6.08 -10.18 9.31
N LEU A 166 6.38 -9.82 8.06
CA LEU A 166 5.66 -8.75 7.39
C LEU A 166 4.26 -9.19 6.93
N ILE A 167 4.11 -10.42 6.42
CA ILE A 167 2.81 -10.97 6.06
C ILE A 167 1.97 -11.21 7.33
N GLU A 168 2.55 -11.71 8.40
CA GLU A 168 1.89 -11.78 9.70
C GLU A 168 1.32 -10.42 10.12
N TRP A 169 2.10 -9.37 9.97
CA TRP A 169 1.64 -8.02 10.31
C TRP A 169 0.50 -7.54 9.41
N VAL A 170 0.51 -7.87 8.11
CA VAL A 170 -0.59 -7.58 7.17
C VAL A 170 -1.86 -8.26 7.64
N VAL A 171 -1.82 -9.57 7.88
CA VAL A 171 -2.99 -10.35 8.30
C VAL A 171 -3.50 -9.86 9.67
N GLU A 172 -2.61 -9.61 10.61
CA GLU A 172 -2.97 -9.09 11.94
C GLU A 172 -3.70 -7.74 11.86
N ASN A 173 -3.18 -6.78 11.06
CA ASN A 173 -3.80 -5.46 10.92
C ASN A 173 -5.18 -5.52 10.28
N ILE A 174 -5.34 -6.32 9.23
CA ILE A 174 -6.64 -6.47 8.55
C ILE A 174 -7.63 -7.16 9.49
N SER A 175 -7.23 -8.27 10.13
CA SER A 175 -8.08 -9.01 11.06
C SER A 175 -8.51 -8.17 12.27
N LYS A 176 -7.60 -7.36 12.85
CA LYS A 176 -7.97 -6.42 13.93
C LYS A 176 -8.95 -5.35 13.46
N ASN A 177 -8.77 -4.84 12.24
CA ASN A 177 -9.73 -3.88 11.68
C ASN A 177 -11.10 -4.51 11.44
N ALA A 178 -11.14 -5.76 11.00
CA ALA A 178 -12.35 -6.56 10.84
C ALA A 178 -13.08 -6.74 12.18
N VAL A 179 -12.38 -7.17 13.23
CA VAL A 179 -12.94 -7.34 14.58
C VAL A 179 -13.49 -6.02 15.14
N ASP A 180 -12.77 -4.93 14.93
CA ASP A 180 -13.23 -3.59 15.33
C ASP A 180 -14.49 -3.16 14.55
N ALA A 181 -14.58 -3.49 13.25
CA ALA A 181 -15.75 -3.21 12.43
C ALA A 181 -16.96 -4.03 12.84
N MET A 182 -16.75 -5.22 13.40
CA MET A 182 -17.77 -6.09 13.97
C MET A 182 -18.16 -5.73 15.42
N GLU A 183 -17.49 -4.76 16.03
CA GLU A 183 -17.72 -4.38 17.43
C GLU A 183 -17.57 -5.57 18.40
N GLY A 184 -16.67 -6.50 18.06
CA GLY A 184 -16.38 -7.69 18.85
C GLY A 184 -17.39 -8.83 18.74
N LYS A 185 -18.31 -8.82 17.77
CA LYS A 185 -19.29 -9.88 17.53
C LYS A 185 -19.55 -10.09 16.04
N GLY A 186 -19.36 -11.30 15.54
CA GLY A 186 -19.58 -11.61 14.13
C GLY A 186 -18.73 -12.78 13.64
N GLU A 187 -18.45 -12.78 12.34
CA GLU A 187 -17.66 -13.82 11.69
C GLU A 187 -16.50 -13.22 10.93
N LEU A 188 -15.31 -13.77 11.16
CA LEU A 188 -14.08 -13.49 10.41
C LEU A 188 -13.69 -14.75 9.64
N SER A 189 -13.62 -14.68 8.33
CA SER A 189 -13.11 -15.78 7.51
C SER A 189 -11.83 -15.38 6.82
N VAL A 190 -10.85 -16.29 6.81
CA VAL A 190 -9.56 -16.12 6.14
C VAL A 190 -9.34 -17.30 5.22
N HIS A 191 -9.25 -17.03 3.92
CA HIS A 191 -9.04 -18.05 2.90
C HIS A 191 -7.72 -17.79 2.17
N VAL A 192 -6.87 -18.84 2.10
CA VAL A 192 -5.60 -18.82 1.36
C VAL A 192 -5.71 -19.76 0.18
N HIS A 193 -5.53 -19.23 -1.02
CA HIS A 193 -5.55 -20.03 -2.23
C HIS A 193 -4.54 -19.55 -3.26
N LYS A 194 -4.20 -20.44 -4.18
CA LYS A 194 -3.32 -20.13 -5.31
C LYS A 194 -4.07 -20.29 -6.62
N THR A 195 -3.98 -19.31 -7.48
CA THR A 195 -4.54 -19.37 -8.84
C THR A 195 -3.45 -18.94 -9.81
N ASN A 196 -3.01 -19.84 -10.67
CA ASN A 196 -1.87 -19.65 -11.58
C ASN A 196 -0.61 -19.22 -10.78
N ASP A 197 -0.05 -18.05 -11.12
CA ASP A 197 1.15 -17.50 -10.51
C ASP A 197 0.88 -16.59 -9.30
N TRP A 198 -0.39 -16.41 -8.93
CA TRP A 198 -0.82 -15.53 -7.85
C TRP A 198 -1.28 -16.31 -6.62
N VAL A 199 -0.89 -15.82 -5.47
CA VAL A 199 -1.39 -16.26 -4.17
C VAL A 199 -2.31 -15.19 -3.62
N PHE A 200 -3.49 -15.61 -3.17
CA PHE A 200 -4.52 -14.77 -2.59
C PHE A 200 -4.68 -15.09 -1.11
N ILE A 201 -4.82 -14.06 -0.32
CA ILE A 201 -5.21 -14.13 1.09
C ILE A 201 -6.47 -13.27 1.22
N ASP A 202 -7.62 -13.90 1.17
CA ASP A 202 -8.91 -13.24 1.31
C ASP A 202 -9.29 -13.20 2.78
N ILE A 203 -9.59 -12.01 3.28
CA ILE A 203 -10.02 -11.79 4.65
C ILE A 203 -11.39 -11.10 4.58
N LYS A 204 -12.40 -11.77 5.11
CA LYS A 204 -13.79 -11.31 5.08
C LYS A 204 -14.32 -11.20 6.51
N ASP A 205 -15.04 -10.14 6.79
CA ASP A 205 -15.75 -9.88 8.04
C ASP A 205 -17.25 -9.62 7.81
N THR A 206 -18.03 -9.73 8.86
CA THR A 206 -19.47 -9.40 8.85
C THR A 206 -19.77 -8.05 9.53
N GLY A 207 -18.76 -7.19 9.65
CA GLY A 207 -18.88 -5.91 10.34
C GLY A 207 -19.54 -4.81 9.51
N LYS A 208 -19.39 -3.59 9.96
CA LYS A 208 -19.91 -2.42 9.25
C LYS A 208 -19.16 -2.19 7.95
N ARG A 209 -19.91 -1.87 6.89
CA ARG A 209 -19.33 -1.60 5.57
C ARG A 209 -18.38 -0.39 5.57
N ILE A 210 -17.45 -0.41 4.65
CA ILE A 210 -16.65 0.74 4.28
C ILE A 210 -17.46 1.57 3.25
N PRO A 211 -17.77 2.84 3.51
CA PRO A 211 -18.48 3.69 2.55
C PRO A 211 -17.72 3.80 1.23
N ALA A 212 -18.43 3.74 0.10
CA ALA A 212 -17.81 3.77 -1.24
C ALA A 212 -16.86 4.97 -1.45
N LYS A 213 -17.18 6.12 -0.85
CA LYS A 213 -16.33 7.33 -0.89
C LYS A 213 -14.98 7.13 -0.19
N GLN A 214 -14.90 6.21 0.77
CA GLN A 214 -13.69 5.97 1.57
C GLN A 214 -12.81 4.86 0.97
N LEU A 215 -13.33 4.01 0.08
CA LEU A 215 -12.57 2.89 -0.49
C LEU A 215 -11.24 3.30 -1.14
N LYS A 216 -11.17 4.52 -1.68
CA LYS A 216 -9.94 5.07 -2.27
C LYS A 216 -8.96 5.62 -1.24
N THR A 217 -9.46 6.04 -0.06
CA THR A 217 -8.68 6.77 0.95
C THR A 217 -8.31 5.93 2.16
N ILE A 218 -8.95 4.77 2.38
CA ILE A 218 -8.66 3.91 3.56
C ILE A 218 -7.20 3.44 3.63
N PHE A 219 -6.51 3.39 2.50
CA PHE A 219 -5.10 3.02 2.42
C PHE A 219 -4.15 4.22 2.44
N GLU A 220 -4.65 5.45 2.60
CA GLU A 220 -3.81 6.63 2.70
C GLU A 220 -3.32 6.82 4.15
N PRO A 221 -2.05 7.23 4.34
CA PRO A 221 -1.51 7.45 5.68
C PRO A 221 -2.31 8.50 6.45
N GLY A 222 -2.59 8.22 7.72
CA GLY A 222 -3.34 9.12 8.60
C GLY A 222 -4.86 9.03 8.48
N PHE A 223 -5.39 8.23 7.55
CA PHE A 223 -6.83 8.00 7.47
C PHE A 223 -7.29 7.05 8.58
N SER A 224 -8.19 7.51 9.43
CA SER A 224 -8.80 6.72 10.50
C SER A 224 -10.21 7.22 10.79
N THR A 225 -11.13 6.30 10.98
CA THR A 225 -12.48 6.58 11.50
C THR A 225 -12.56 6.36 13.01
N LYS A 226 -11.46 5.94 13.65
CA LYS A 226 -11.38 5.64 15.09
C LYS A 226 -10.91 6.87 15.86
N THR A 227 -11.49 7.09 17.03
CA THR A 227 -11.07 8.16 17.96
C THR A 227 -9.66 7.95 18.51
N ARG A 228 -9.23 6.68 18.61
CA ARG A 228 -7.88 6.27 19.02
C ARG A 228 -7.28 5.43 17.90
N GLY A 229 -6.29 5.99 17.22
CA GLY A 229 -5.58 5.31 16.15
C GLY A 229 -4.90 6.31 15.21
N TRP A 230 -3.69 6.02 14.82
CA TRP A 230 -2.84 6.90 14.01
C TRP A 230 -3.17 6.83 12.51
N GLY A 231 -4.14 5.99 12.11
CA GLY A 231 -4.48 5.80 10.69
C GLY A 231 -3.36 5.18 9.85
N LEU A 232 -2.44 4.45 10.48
CA LEU A 232 -1.26 3.91 9.78
C LEU A 232 -1.42 2.43 9.41
N GLY A 233 -2.37 1.70 9.98
CA GLY A 233 -2.48 0.24 9.81
C GLY A 233 -2.66 -0.18 8.35
N LEU A 234 -3.71 0.30 7.66
CA LEU A 234 -3.97 -0.07 6.27
C LEU A 234 -2.99 0.54 5.27
N SER A 235 -2.46 1.73 5.55
CA SER A 235 -1.40 2.32 4.71
C SER A 235 -0.11 1.49 4.76
N LEU A 236 0.20 0.93 5.94
CA LEU A 236 1.31 0.02 6.12
C LEU A 236 1.07 -1.33 5.44
N VAL A 237 -0.15 -1.89 5.53
CA VAL A 237 -0.57 -3.08 4.77
C VAL A 237 -0.31 -2.88 3.28
N LYS A 238 -0.82 -1.78 2.71
CA LYS A 238 -0.61 -1.44 1.29
C LYS A 238 0.88 -1.37 0.94
N ARG A 239 1.68 -0.78 1.81
CA ARG A 239 3.12 -0.66 1.62
C ARG A 239 3.82 -2.01 1.67
N ILE A 240 3.56 -2.83 2.68
CA ILE A 240 4.15 -4.16 2.83
C ILE A 240 3.85 -5.02 1.61
N VAL A 241 2.59 -5.08 1.20
CA VAL A 241 2.17 -5.88 0.05
C VAL A 241 2.79 -5.36 -1.24
N LYS A 242 2.73 -4.05 -1.50
CA LYS A 242 3.16 -3.48 -2.77
C LYS A 242 4.68 -3.36 -2.92
N GLU A 243 5.37 -2.86 -1.90
CA GLU A 243 6.79 -2.53 -2.01
C GLU A 243 7.69 -3.73 -1.74
N TYR A 244 7.36 -4.53 -0.73
CA TYR A 244 8.18 -5.67 -0.32
C TYR A 244 7.81 -6.96 -1.05
N HIS A 245 6.52 -7.18 -1.34
CA HIS A 245 6.05 -8.44 -1.94
C HIS A 245 5.58 -8.28 -3.40
N LYS A 246 5.63 -7.08 -3.98
CA LYS A 246 5.19 -6.77 -5.35
C LYS A 246 3.74 -7.18 -5.65
N GLY A 247 2.94 -7.32 -4.60
CA GLY A 247 1.53 -7.68 -4.66
C GLY A 247 0.61 -6.47 -4.72
N THR A 248 -0.68 -6.74 -4.57
CA THR A 248 -1.74 -5.73 -4.55
C THR A 248 -2.70 -6.02 -3.40
N VAL A 249 -3.16 -5.00 -2.71
CA VAL A 249 -4.24 -5.08 -1.72
C VAL A 249 -5.41 -4.23 -2.18
N VAL A 250 -6.59 -4.83 -2.18
CA VAL A 250 -7.84 -4.21 -2.64
C VAL A 250 -8.99 -4.62 -1.73
N VAL A 251 -10.03 -3.80 -1.67
CA VAL A 251 -11.32 -4.21 -1.12
C VAL A 251 -12.13 -4.74 -2.28
N LEU A 252 -12.44 -6.03 -2.26
CA LEU A 252 -13.21 -6.69 -3.31
C LEU A 252 -14.70 -6.31 -3.20
N GLU A 253 -15.23 -6.36 -1.98
CA GLU A 253 -16.64 -6.12 -1.71
C GLU A 253 -16.80 -5.46 -0.34
N SER A 254 -17.76 -4.56 -0.21
CA SER A 254 -18.17 -3.99 1.08
C SER A 254 -19.63 -3.57 1.02
N GLN A 255 -20.51 -4.39 1.61
CA GLN A 255 -21.96 -4.22 1.54
C GLN A 255 -22.57 -4.05 2.93
N LEU A 256 -23.70 -3.30 2.98
CA LEU A 256 -24.42 -3.08 4.23
C LEU A 256 -24.99 -4.41 4.74
N ASN A 257 -24.75 -4.74 6.01
CA ASN A 257 -25.18 -5.97 6.69
C ASN A 257 -24.58 -7.29 6.14
N ILE A 258 -23.56 -7.21 5.29
CA ILE A 258 -22.82 -8.37 4.77
C ILE A 258 -21.37 -8.32 5.23
N GLY A 259 -20.82 -7.09 5.38
CA GLY A 259 -19.45 -6.86 5.83
C GLY A 259 -18.50 -6.42 4.71
N THR A 260 -17.23 -6.67 4.90
CA THR A 260 -16.15 -6.32 3.95
C THR A 260 -15.23 -7.50 3.72
#